data_9da9cad85eaeaecd5e85f5c3ce77bea9
#
_entry.id   9da9cad85eaeaecd5e85f5c3ce77bea9
#
_cell.length_a   1.000
_cell.length_b   1.000
_cell.length_c   1.000
_cell.angle_alpha   90.00
_cell.angle_beta   90.00
_cell.angle_gamma   90.00
#
_symmetry.space_group_name_H-M   'P 1'
#
loop_
_entity.id
_entity.type
_entity.pdbx_description
1 polymer ?
#
loop_
_entity_poly.entity_id
_entity_poly.type
_entity_poly.pdbx_seq_one_letter_code
_entity_poly.pdbx_strand_id
1 'polypeptide(L)'
;LIRESSKCKIILDTEPLIKLFSKEEGWDCVQKILSAIEAGKIEAAISVVTLTEIYYKYLHEKREDRAKTRTDELKYAVYIRKLDVTEETAIKAGEFKGKYSIPIADAQIAAAAYAEGLIIISDDADFKKIAEVKTLTGKEFTSLIRDKLK
;
A
#
# COMPACT_ATOMS: atom_id res chain seq x y z
N LEU A 1 25.36 16.28 14.63
CA LEU A 1 24.11 15.52 14.46
C LEU A 1 24.14 14.77 13.15
N ILE A 2 24.26 13.47 13.24
CA ILE A 2 24.16 12.61 12.07
C ILE A 2 22.68 12.59 11.69
N ARG A 3 22.36 13.20 10.55
CA ARG A 3 21.02 13.05 9.99
C ARG A 3 20.93 11.64 9.42
N GLU A 4 20.03 10.85 9.92
CA GLU A 4 19.68 9.63 9.23
C GLU A 4 19.24 10.02 7.82
N SER A 5 19.84 9.36 6.81
CA SER A 5 19.37 9.52 5.45
C SER A 5 17.90 9.16 5.42
N SER A 6 17.04 10.08 5.01
CA SER A 6 15.62 9.84 4.94
C SER A 6 15.35 8.69 3.98
N LYS A 7 14.81 7.58 4.49
CA LYS A 7 14.36 6.48 3.66
C LYS A 7 13.07 6.90 2.96
N CYS A 8 12.85 6.37 1.76
CA CYS A 8 11.54 6.47 1.15
C CYS A 8 10.51 5.81 2.03
N LYS A 9 9.37 6.45 2.19
CA LYS A 9 8.24 5.96 2.98
C LYS A 9 7.05 5.78 2.07
N ILE A 10 6.54 4.56 2.01
CA ILE A 10 5.46 4.21 1.10
C ILE A 10 4.30 3.55 1.83
N ILE A 11 3.12 3.61 1.22
CA ILE A 11 1.98 2.78 1.58
C ILE A 11 1.62 1.95 0.36
N LEU A 12 1.46 0.64 0.55
CA LEU A 12 1.08 -0.26 -0.53
C LEU A 12 -0.44 -0.32 -0.62
N ASP A 13 -0.97 -0.09 -1.82
CA ASP A 13 -2.35 -0.39 -2.12
C ASP A 13 -2.57 -1.90 -2.10
N THR A 14 -3.80 -2.32 -2.03
CA THR A 14 -4.19 -3.73 -2.01
C THR A 14 -3.81 -4.47 -3.29
N GLU A 15 -3.98 -3.83 -4.44
CA GLU A 15 -3.73 -4.43 -5.75
C GLU A 15 -2.30 -4.95 -5.94
N PRO A 16 -1.24 -4.20 -5.61
CA PRO A 16 0.13 -4.72 -5.71
C PRO A 16 0.34 -6.01 -4.90
N LEU A 17 -0.26 -6.09 -3.73
CA LEU A 17 -0.15 -7.30 -2.90
C LEU A 17 -0.86 -8.48 -3.52
N ILE A 18 -2.04 -8.26 -4.08
CA ILE A 18 -2.78 -9.31 -4.79
C ILE A 18 -2.00 -9.80 -6.00
N LYS A 19 -1.40 -8.88 -6.77
CA LYS A 19 -0.53 -9.25 -7.90
C LYS A 19 0.59 -10.18 -7.46
N LEU A 20 1.23 -9.87 -6.35
CA LEU A 20 2.29 -10.71 -5.82
C LEU A 20 1.77 -12.09 -5.40
N PHE A 21 0.68 -12.13 -4.64
CA PHE A 21 0.13 -13.38 -4.13
C PHE A 21 -0.35 -14.32 -5.24
N SER A 22 -0.89 -13.76 -6.31
CA SER A 22 -1.44 -14.51 -7.44
C SER A 22 -0.49 -14.59 -8.63
N LYS A 23 0.71 -14.02 -8.52
CA LYS A 23 1.72 -13.93 -9.58
C LYS A 23 1.14 -13.40 -10.90
N GLU A 24 0.32 -12.37 -10.79
CA GLU A 24 -0.22 -11.65 -11.94
C GLU A 24 0.86 -10.79 -12.59
N GLU A 25 0.61 -10.33 -13.82
CA GLU A 25 1.56 -9.46 -14.52
C GLU A 25 2.00 -8.29 -13.66
N GLY A 26 3.31 -8.07 -13.58
CA GLY A 26 3.90 -7.02 -12.74
C GLY A 26 4.28 -7.45 -11.33
N TRP A 27 4.01 -8.71 -10.95
CA TRP A 27 4.31 -9.20 -9.61
C TRP A 27 5.79 -9.13 -9.26
N ASP A 28 6.67 -9.23 -10.25
CA ASP A 28 8.12 -9.17 -10.05
C ASP A 28 8.57 -7.79 -9.54
N CYS A 29 7.92 -6.72 -10.00
CA CYS A 29 8.17 -5.37 -9.46
C CYS A 29 7.81 -5.28 -7.98
N VAL A 30 6.66 -5.85 -7.62
CA VAL A 30 6.21 -5.86 -6.22
C VAL A 30 7.16 -6.70 -5.37
N GLN A 31 7.63 -7.83 -5.89
CA GLN A 31 8.60 -8.68 -5.20
C GLN A 31 9.89 -7.91 -4.88
N LYS A 32 10.39 -7.12 -5.84
CA LYS A 32 11.59 -6.30 -5.63
C LYS A 32 11.36 -5.25 -4.54
N ILE A 33 10.19 -4.61 -4.56
CA ILE A 33 9.83 -3.61 -3.54
C ILE A 33 9.80 -4.26 -2.15
N LEU A 34 9.14 -5.41 -2.02
CA LEU A 34 9.08 -6.13 -0.75
C LEU A 34 10.45 -6.56 -0.25
N SER A 35 11.31 -7.04 -1.15
CA SER A 35 12.69 -7.41 -0.76
C SER A 35 13.44 -6.20 -0.21
N ALA A 36 13.26 -5.03 -0.79
CA ALA A 36 13.89 -3.80 -0.30
C ALA A 36 13.32 -3.37 1.05
N ILE A 37 12.03 -3.58 1.27
CA ILE A 37 11.37 -3.30 2.56
C ILE A 37 11.95 -4.24 3.64
N GLU A 38 12.02 -5.54 3.37
CA GLU A 38 12.57 -6.52 4.30
C GLU A 38 14.04 -6.22 4.63
N ALA A 39 14.79 -5.73 3.66
CA ALA A 39 16.19 -5.36 3.85
C ALA A 39 16.36 -4.01 4.59
N GLY A 40 15.27 -3.34 4.94
CA GLY A 40 15.33 -2.07 5.67
C GLY A 40 15.70 -0.87 4.81
N LYS A 41 15.69 -1.01 3.49
CA LYS A 41 16.03 0.08 2.56
C LYS A 41 14.88 1.05 2.33
N ILE A 42 13.66 0.60 2.55
CA ILE A 42 12.41 1.34 2.34
C ILE A 42 11.53 1.10 3.55
N GLU A 43 10.88 2.16 4.05
CA GLU A 43 9.85 2.03 5.09
C GLU A 43 8.49 1.90 4.43
N ALA A 44 7.71 0.92 4.86
CA ALA A 44 6.42 0.63 4.24
C ALA A 44 5.32 0.44 5.27
N ALA A 45 4.12 0.78 4.84
CA ALA A 45 2.90 0.56 5.59
C ALA A 45 1.81 0.03 4.67
N ILE A 46 0.78 -0.53 5.28
CA ILE A 46 -0.51 -0.78 4.66
C ILE A 46 -1.60 -0.20 5.56
N SER A 47 -2.73 0.13 4.97
CA SER A 47 -3.93 0.43 5.76
C SER A 47 -4.54 -0.88 6.26
N VAL A 48 -5.13 -0.87 7.46
CA VAL A 48 -5.89 -2.02 7.94
C VAL A 48 -7.05 -2.36 7.01
N VAL A 49 -7.53 -1.40 6.23
CA VAL A 49 -8.56 -1.61 5.19
C VAL A 49 -8.09 -2.60 4.13
N THR A 50 -6.80 -2.62 3.85
CA THR A 50 -6.21 -3.59 2.92
C THR A 50 -6.40 -5.03 3.39
N LEU A 51 -6.36 -5.27 4.70
CA LEU A 51 -6.65 -6.59 5.25
C LEU A 51 -8.10 -7.01 4.95
N THR A 52 -9.04 -6.07 5.06
CA THR A 52 -10.44 -6.31 4.69
C THR A 52 -10.57 -6.70 3.22
N GLU A 53 -9.92 -5.96 2.34
CA GLU A 53 -10.02 -6.19 0.90
C GLU A 53 -9.42 -7.53 0.50
N ILE A 54 -8.27 -7.88 1.05
CA ILE A 54 -7.62 -9.15 0.75
C ILE A 54 -8.45 -10.31 1.28
N TYR A 55 -8.93 -10.22 2.51
CA TYR A 55 -9.76 -11.27 3.11
C TYR A 55 -11.02 -11.50 2.28
N TYR A 56 -11.72 -10.41 1.96
CA TYR A 56 -12.94 -10.47 1.15
C TYR A 56 -12.68 -11.08 -0.22
N LYS A 57 -11.59 -10.69 -0.89
CA LYS A 57 -11.26 -11.22 -2.21
C LYS A 57 -11.19 -12.74 -2.22
N TYR A 58 -10.47 -13.31 -1.27
CA TYR A 58 -10.30 -14.75 -1.22
C TYR A 58 -11.56 -15.49 -0.76
N LEU A 59 -12.37 -14.89 0.10
CA LEU A 59 -13.69 -15.42 0.43
C LEU A 59 -14.59 -15.45 -0.80
N HIS A 60 -14.59 -14.40 -1.59
CA HIS A 60 -15.38 -14.32 -2.81
C HIS A 60 -14.95 -15.39 -3.83
N GLU A 61 -13.69 -15.77 -3.83
CA GLU A 61 -13.17 -16.86 -4.64
C GLU A 61 -13.36 -18.22 -3.98
N LYS A 62 -14.06 -18.29 -2.86
CA LYS A 62 -14.28 -19.51 -2.07
C LYS A 62 -12.99 -20.15 -1.57
N ARG A 63 -12.00 -19.31 -1.25
CA ARG A 63 -10.68 -19.72 -0.76
C ARG A 63 -10.45 -19.17 0.64
N GLU A 64 -11.24 -19.68 1.62
CA GLU A 64 -11.11 -19.26 3.02
C GLU A 64 -9.72 -19.53 3.58
N ASP A 65 -9.08 -20.62 3.16
CA ASP A 65 -7.71 -20.97 3.53
C ASP A 65 -6.73 -19.85 3.15
N ARG A 66 -6.84 -19.33 1.94
CA ARG A 66 -6.00 -18.25 1.45
C ARG A 66 -6.31 -16.92 2.13
N ALA A 67 -7.60 -16.66 2.39
CA ALA A 67 -8.00 -15.46 3.11
C ALA A 67 -7.25 -15.36 4.44
N LYS A 68 -7.22 -16.43 5.21
CA LYS A 68 -6.51 -16.48 6.49
C LYS A 68 -5.02 -16.41 6.32
N THR A 69 -4.44 -17.22 5.44
CA THR A 69 -3.00 -17.28 5.25
C THR A 69 -2.42 -15.93 4.81
N ARG A 70 -3.04 -15.29 3.81
CA ARG A 70 -2.51 -14.03 3.26
C ARG A 70 -2.68 -12.87 4.23
N THR A 71 -3.82 -12.79 4.94
CA THR A 71 -3.99 -11.74 5.94
C THR A 71 -3.07 -11.96 7.14
N ASP A 72 -2.83 -13.19 7.57
CA ASP A 72 -1.89 -13.49 8.64
C ASP A 72 -0.45 -13.10 8.26
N GLU A 73 -0.03 -13.40 7.03
CA GLU A 73 1.29 -13.01 6.54
C GLU A 73 1.50 -11.50 6.69
N LEU A 74 0.51 -10.70 6.32
CA LEU A 74 0.58 -9.24 6.42
C LEU A 74 0.48 -8.77 7.87
N LYS A 75 -0.41 -9.38 8.64
CA LYS A 75 -0.64 -9.02 10.05
C LYS A 75 0.63 -9.18 10.87
N TYR A 76 1.38 -10.25 10.63
CA TYR A 76 2.59 -10.58 11.39
C TYR A 76 3.88 -10.11 10.73
N ALA A 77 3.83 -9.47 9.57
CA ALA A 77 5.00 -8.90 8.91
C ALA A 77 5.49 -7.68 9.68
N VAL A 78 6.56 -7.85 10.44
CA VAL A 78 7.10 -6.78 11.32
C VAL A 78 7.68 -5.61 10.55
N TYR A 79 8.09 -5.83 9.32
CA TYR A 79 8.68 -4.79 8.44
C TYR A 79 7.65 -3.97 7.69
N ILE A 80 6.35 -4.27 7.85
CA ILE A 80 5.25 -3.48 7.27
C ILE A 80 4.38 -2.98 8.42
N ARG A 81 4.28 -1.66 8.55
CA ARG A 81 3.40 -1.04 9.55
C ARG A 81 1.96 -1.19 9.11
N LYS A 82 1.06 -1.45 10.06
CA LYS A 82 -0.38 -1.46 9.81
C LYS A 82 -0.98 -0.18 10.38
N LEU A 83 -1.54 0.66 9.52
CA LEU A 83 -2.09 1.95 9.91
C LEU A 83 -3.59 1.82 10.14
N ASP A 84 -4.00 2.18 11.35
CA ASP A 84 -5.41 2.15 11.74
C ASP A 84 -6.17 3.30 11.08
N VAL A 85 -7.47 3.11 10.94
CA VAL A 85 -8.39 4.21 10.59
C VAL A 85 -8.68 4.97 11.87
N THR A 86 -8.27 6.24 11.92
CA THR A 86 -8.54 7.13 13.04
C THR A 86 -9.72 8.04 12.70
N GLU A 87 -10.21 8.80 13.69
CA GLU A 87 -11.24 9.79 13.42
C GLU A 87 -10.78 10.79 12.36
N GLU A 88 -9.53 11.24 12.46
CA GLU A 88 -8.96 12.21 11.50
C GLU A 88 -8.87 11.63 10.11
N THR A 89 -8.34 10.41 9.96
CA THR A 89 -8.22 9.81 8.62
C THR A 89 -9.58 9.43 8.06
N ALA A 90 -10.54 9.03 8.89
CA ALA A 90 -11.89 8.76 8.44
C ALA A 90 -12.56 10.01 7.83
N ILE A 91 -12.40 11.17 8.49
CA ILE A 91 -12.94 12.44 7.99
C ILE A 91 -12.22 12.85 6.70
N LYS A 92 -10.90 12.75 6.67
CA LYS A 92 -10.12 13.07 5.47
C LYS A 92 -10.51 12.17 4.30
N ALA A 93 -10.77 10.89 4.56
CA ALA A 93 -11.26 9.96 3.53
C ALA A 93 -12.61 10.42 2.98
N GLY A 94 -13.48 10.92 3.84
CA GLY A 94 -14.77 11.52 3.41
C GLY A 94 -14.56 12.70 2.49
N GLU A 95 -13.60 13.57 2.81
CA GLU A 95 -13.26 14.71 1.95
C GLU A 95 -12.75 14.24 0.58
N PHE A 96 -11.85 13.27 0.55
CA PHE A 96 -11.33 12.74 -0.71
C PHE A 96 -12.40 12.05 -1.53
N LYS A 97 -13.26 11.25 -0.88
CA LYS A 97 -14.35 10.58 -1.57
C LYS A 97 -15.31 11.60 -2.20
N GLY A 98 -15.64 12.65 -1.47
CA GLY A 98 -16.53 13.72 -1.98
C GLY A 98 -15.89 14.49 -3.13
N LYS A 99 -14.61 14.80 -3.03
CA LYS A 99 -13.91 15.61 -4.03
C LYS A 99 -13.57 14.84 -5.30
N TYR A 100 -13.19 13.57 -5.16
CA TYR A 100 -12.64 12.77 -6.27
C TYR A 100 -13.54 11.62 -6.72
N SER A 101 -14.64 11.37 -6.05
CA SER A 101 -15.60 10.30 -6.39
C SER A 101 -14.94 8.92 -6.49
N ILE A 102 -14.07 8.61 -5.53
CA ILE A 102 -13.32 7.35 -5.48
C ILE A 102 -14.00 6.35 -4.53
N PRO A 103 -13.70 5.04 -4.65
CA PRO A 103 -14.20 4.05 -3.69
C PRO A 103 -13.76 4.36 -2.26
N ILE A 104 -14.57 3.96 -1.28
CA ILE A 104 -14.29 4.26 0.13
C ILE A 104 -12.97 3.65 0.61
N ALA A 105 -12.63 2.44 0.16
CA ALA A 105 -11.36 1.81 0.54
C ALA A 105 -10.18 2.61 0.04
N ASP A 106 -10.22 3.06 -1.22
CA ASP A 106 -9.17 3.89 -1.80
C ASP A 106 -9.05 5.23 -1.06
N ALA A 107 -10.19 5.81 -0.69
CA ALA A 107 -10.22 7.05 0.08
C ALA A 107 -9.53 6.88 1.45
N GLN A 108 -9.73 5.74 2.10
CA GLN A 108 -9.08 5.45 3.39
C GLN A 108 -7.57 5.28 3.24
N ILE A 109 -7.13 4.60 2.20
CA ILE A 109 -5.70 4.43 1.91
C ILE A 109 -5.06 5.80 1.62
N ALA A 110 -5.71 6.62 0.81
CA ALA A 110 -5.23 7.95 0.49
C ALA A 110 -5.16 8.86 1.74
N ALA A 111 -6.16 8.76 2.61
CA ALA A 111 -6.18 9.53 3.86
C ALA A 111 -5.02 9.14 4.78
N ALA A 112 -4.72 7.85 4.88
CA ALA A 112 -3.57 7.35 5.65
C ALA A 112 -2.26 7.88 5.07
N ALA A 113 -2.12 7.84 3.75
CA ALA A 113 -0.95 8.38 3.05
C ALA A 113 -0.77 9.86 3.32
N TYR A 114 -1.85 10.63 3.25
CA TYR A 114 -1.84 12.06 3.52
C TYR A 114 -1.39 12.36 4.96
N ALA A 115 -1.97 11.65 5.92
CA ALA A 115 -1.69 11.88 7.35
C ALA A 115 -0.22 11.57 7.70
N GLU A 116 0.36 10.56 7.08
CA GLU A 116 1.71 10.07 7.39
C GLU A 116 2.78 10.56 6.39
N GLY A 117 2.39 11.28 5.34
CA GLY A 117 3.32 11.75 4.32
C GLY A 117 3.92 10.63 3.49
N LEU A 118 3.12 9.63 3.11
CA LEU A 118 3.59 8.44 2.40
C LEU A 118 3.29 8.53 0.90
N ILE A 119 4.15 7.92 0.10
CA ILE A 119 3.91 7.73 -1.33
C ILE A 119 3.04 6.48 -1.50
N ILE A 120 1.92 6.61 -2.22
CA ILE A 120 1.06 5.47 -2.53
C ILE A 120 1.66 4.69 -3.69
N ILE A 121 1.80 3.38 -3.53
CA ILE A 121 2.20 2.48 -4.62
C ILE A 121 0.95 1.75 -5.09
N SER A 122 0.51 2.10 -6.30
CA SER A 122 -0.69 1.52 -6.91
C SER A 122 -0.67 1.72 -8.42
N ASP A 123 -1.23 0.76 -9.15
CA ASP A 123 -1.45 0.88 -10.59
C ASP A 123 -2.86 1.43 -10.90
N ASP A 124 -3.69 1.66 -9.88
CA ASP A 124 -5.03 2.20 -10.05
C ASP A 124 -4.96 3.71 -10.33
N ALA A 125 -5.47 4.10 -11.50
CA ALA A 125 -5.46 5.50 -11.93
C ALA A 125 -6.25 6.44 -11.01
N ASP A 126 -7.20 5.92 -10.21
CA ASP A 126 -8.00 6.74 -9.31
C ASP A 126 -7.13 7.45 -8.26
N PHE A 127 -6.06 6.83 -7.80
CA PHE A 127 -5.17 7.47 -6.83
C PHE A 127 -4.45 8.69 -7.41
N LYS A 128 -4.12 8.67 -8.69
CA LYS A 128 -3.44 9.80 -9.34
C LYS A 128 -4.32 11.04 -9.47
N LYS A 129 -5.64 10.90 -9.31
CA LYS A 129 -6.56 12.04 -9.29
C LYS A 129 -6.41 12.86 -8.01
N ILE A 130 -5.89 12.27 -6.93
CA ILE A 130 -5.82 12.90 -5.62
C ILE A 130 -4.58 13.77 -5.55
N ALA A 131 -4.76 15.09 -5.74
CA ALA A 131 -3.66 16.03 -5.83
C ALA A 131 -2.84 16.15 -4.53
N GLU A 132 -3.47 15.86 -3.39
CA GLU A 132 -2.87 16.03 -2.06
C GLU A 132 -1.86 14.93 -1.70
N VAL A 133 -1.83 13.83 -2.47
CA VAL A 133 -0.92 12.71 -2.23
C VAL A 133 -0.15 12.37 -3.49
N LYS A 134 1.05 11.82 -3.31
CA LYS A 134 1.85 11.34 -4.43
C LYS A 134 1.58 9.86 -4.65
N THR A 135 1.29 9.48 -5.88
CA THR A 135 1.06 8.09 -6.25
C THR A 135 2.01 7.70 -7.38
N LEU A 136 2.64 6.54 -7.23
CA LEU A 136 3.50 5.95 -8.24
C LEU A 136 3.03 4.52 -8.50
N THR A 137 3.13 4.08 -9.75
CA THR A 137 2.97 2.66 -10.06
C THR A 137 4.17 1.89 -9.51
N GLY A 138 4.04 0.57 -9.36
CA GLY A 138 5.17 -0.26 -8.96
C GLY A 138 6.37 -0.08 -9.88
N LYS A 139 6.12 0.01 -11.19
CA LYS A 139 7.16 0.22 -12.20
C LYS A 139 7.84 1.58 -12.06
N GLU A 140 7.05 2.63 -11.88
CA GLU A 140 7.59 3.98 -11.66
C GLU A 140 8.45 4.02 -10.40
N PHE A 141 7.98 3.40 -9.33
CA PHE A 141 8.71 3.38 -8.06
C PHE A 141 10.01 2.59 -8.15
N THR A 142 10.01 1.41 -8.77
CA THR A 142 11.24 0.62 -8.95
C THR A 142 12.27 1.37 -9.78
N SER A 143 11.83 2.12 -10.79
CA SER A 143 12.73 2.97 -11.58
C SER A 143 13.33 4.09 -10.73
N LEU A 144 12.53 4.71 -9.85
CA LEU A 144 12.97 5.79 -8.99
C LEU A 144 14.03 5.35 -7.98
N ILE A 145 13.90 4.14 -7.45
CA ILE A 145 14.77 3.62 -6.39
C ILE A 145 15.78 2.58 -6.88
N ARG A 146 16.02 2.54 -8.18
CA ARG A 146 16.89 1.52 -8.80
C ARG A 146 18.20 1.31 -8.05
N ASP A 147 18.86 2.38 -7.64
CA ASP A 147 20.14 2.29 -6.96
C ASP A 147 20.03 1.67 -5.57
N LYS A 148 18.88 1.80 -4.92
CA LYS A 148 18.62 1.21 -3.61
C LYS A 148 18.31 -0.28 -3.70
N LEU A 149 17.94 -0.77 -4.89
CA LEU A 149 17.60 -2.18 -5.10
C LEU A 149 18.80 -3.06 -5.43
N LYS A 150 19.94 -2.46 -5.67
CA LYS A 150 21.19 -3.18 -5.94
C LYS A 150 21.82 -3.72 -4.67
#